data_dd3a947c8b2273bbf3d7cf9d8bb871e6
#
_entry.id   dd3a947c8b2273bbf3d7cf9d8bb871e6
#
_cell.length_a   1.000
_cell.length_b   1.000
_cell.length_c   1.000
_cell.angle_alpha   90.00
_cell.angle_beta   90.00
_cell.angle_gamma   90.00
#
_symmetry.space_group_name_H-M   'P 1'
#
loop_
_entity.id
_entity.type
_entity.pdbx_description
1 polymer ?
#
loop_
_entity_poly.entity_id
_entity_poly.type
_entity_poly.pdbx_seq_one_letter_code
_entity_poly.pdbx_strand_id
1 'polypeptide(L)'
;MKDTQSENESKKTAVVIRILTLSFILYLLVLMLMVNVMSVKGGILIYLIALLAFGGIFASTYKFRTLQIFAGLSVAMILWVISFIYLFGWNVGVQHFLMVLLVLVFFVRYNHLRFKAIYAGAVCVLRIVLYYIFLNSKSLVKITHGENNSLQVINTIVIFWCISVVAYIYGKDGQELESKLV
;
A
#
# COMPACT_ATOMS: atom_id res chain seq x y z
N MET A 1 -21.50 -23.47 11.22
CA MET A 1 -20.30 -23.68 10.41
C MET A 1 -19.94 -22.51 9.47
N LYS A 2 -20.89 -21.89 8.74
CA LYS A 2 -20.60 -20.73 7.88
C LYS A 2 -20.09 -19.49 8.63
N ASP A 3 -20.58 -19.23 9.84
CA ASP A 3 -20.22 -18.02 10.61
C ASP A 3 -18.80 -18.07 11.17
N THR A 4 -18.37 -19.24 11.66
CA THR A 4 -16.99 -19.44 12.18
C THR A 4 -15.91 -19.33 11.10
N GLN A 5 -16.19 -19.80 9.89
CA GLN A 5 -15.27 -19.66 8.76
C GLN A 5 -15.17 -18.20 8.31
N SER A 6 -16.32 -17.49 8.33
CA SER A 6 -16.41 -16.06 8.06
C SER A 6 -15.56 -15.21 9.00
N GLU A 7 -15.61 -15.51 10.28
CA GLU A 7 -14.87 -14.78 11.29
C GLU A 7 -13.35 -15.02 11.19
N ASN A 8 -12.94 -16.26 10.91
CA ASN A 8 -11.53 -16.61 10.74
C ASN A 8 -10.87 -15.89 9.56
N GLU A 9 -11.55 -15.83 8.42
CA GLU A 9 -11.02 -15.13 7.22
C GLU A 9 -10.96 -13.61 7.45
N SER A 10 -11.92 -13.02 8.17
CA SER A 10 -11.86 -11.61 8.55
C SER A 10 -10.66 -11.30 9.46
N LYS A 11 -10.38 -12.18 10.41
CA LYS A 11 -9.21 -12.08 11.30
C LYS A 11 -7.90 -12.16 10.50
N LYS A 12 -7.80 -13.09 9.54
CA LYS A 12 -6.61 -13.23 8.67
C LYS A 12 -6.37 -11.97 7.85
N THR A 13 -7.41 -11.44 7.21
CA THR A 13 -7.28 -10.19 6.43
C THR A 13 -6.84 -9.03 7.32
N ALA A 14 -7.35 -8.93 8.54
CA ALA A 14 -6.90 -7.91 9.49
C ALA A 14 -5.41 -8.07 9.87
N VAL A 15 -4.92 -9.30 10.01
CA VAL A 15 -3.50 -9.59 10.25
C VAL A 15 -2.64 -9.14 9.07
N VAL A 16 -3.06 -9.47 7.83
CA VAL A 16 -2.35 -9.03 6.63
C VAL A 16 -2.25 -7.51 6.58
N ILE A 17 -3.37 -6.80 6.76
CA ILE A 17 -3.40 -5.35 6.76
C ILE A 17 -2.47 -4.80 7.87
N ARG A 18 -2.43 -5.43 9.03
CA ARG A 18 -1.54 -5.07 10.14
C ARG A 18 -0.06 -5.15 9.75
N ILE A 19 0.33 -6.27 9.16
CA ILE A 19 1.72 -6.48 8.72
C ILE A 19 2.07 -5.48 7.61
N LEU A 20 1.20 -5.29 6.63
CA LEU A 20 1.42 -4.32 5.55
C LEU A 20 1.55 -2.89 6.10
N THR A 21 0.67 -2.50 7.01
CA THR A 21 0.70 -1.15 7.61
C THR A 21 1.96 -0.93 8.43
N LEU A 22 2.39 -1.93 9.21
CA LEU A 22 3.65 -1.88 9.97
C LEU A 22 4.86 -1.79 9.03
N SER A 23 4.90 -2.60 7.98
CA SER A 23 5.96 -2.53 6.96
C SER A 23 6.01 -1.15 6.30
N PHE A 24 4.84 -0.56 6.06
CA PHE A 24 4.75 0.78 5.47
C PHE A 24 5.21 1.88 6.44
N ILE A 25 4.91 1.75 7.73
CA ILE A 25 5.43 2.66 8.78
C ILE A 25 6.97 2.61 8.83
N LEU A 26 7.55 1.40 8.82
CA LEU A 26 9.01 1.23 8.78
C LEU A 26 9.62 1.83 7.51
N TYR A 27 8.99 1.61 6.36
CA TYR A 27 9.39 2.24 5.10
C TYR A 27 9.36 3.76 5.18
N LEU A 28 8.30 4.37 5.73
CA LEU A 28 8.22 5.83 5.91
C LEU A 28 9.32 6.38 6.81
N LEU A 29 9.69 5.65 7.87
CA LEU A 29 10.82 6.03 8.74
C LEU A 29 12.14 6.01 7.97
N VAL A 30 12.38 4.99 7.17
CA VAL A 30 13.59 4.91 6.31
C VAL A 30 13.61 6.06 5.30
N LEU A 31 12.49 6.33 4.64
CA LEU A 31 12.39 7.46 3.71
C LEU A 31 12.63 8.81 4.40
N MET A 32 12.09 9.00 5.60
CA MET A 32 12.28 10.22 6.38
C MET A 32 13.76 10.45 6.71
N LEU A 33 14.50 9.39 7.06
CA LEU A 33 15.94 9.46 7.27
C LEU A 33 16.67 9.82 5.97
N MET A 34 16.34 9.19 4.86
CA MET A 34 16.97 9.47 3.56
C MET A 34 16.72 10.91 3.11
N VAL A 35 15.49 11.39 3.19
CA VAL A 35 15.10 12.75 2.78
C VAL A 35 15.78 13.80 3.67
N ASN A 36 15.99 13.51 4.94
CA ASN A 36 16.77 14.39 5.83
C ASN A 36 18.23 14.48 5.38
N VAL A 37 18.84 13.37 4.98
CA VAL A 37 20.20 13.33 4.41
C VAL A 37 20.26 14.12 3.09
N MET A 38 19.23 14.04 2.25
CA MET A 38 19.10 14.77 0.99
C MET A 38 18.82 16.28 1.17
N SER A 39 18.69 16.75 2.41
CA SER A 39 18.44 18.18 2.75
C SER A 39 17.19 18.77 2.10
N VAL A 40 16.15 17.95 1.85
CA VAL A 40 14.88 18.37 1.24
C VAL A 40 14.03 19.11 2.26
N LYS A 41 14.07 20.46 2.21
CA LYS A 41 13.25 21.30 3.09
C LYS A 41 11.77 21.15 2.72
N GLY A 42 10.92 20.91 3.71
CA GLY A 42 9.45 20.83 3.56
C GLY A 42 8.87 19.42 3.38
N GLY A 43 9.67 18.42 3.03
CA GLY A 43 9.21 17.03 2.90
C GLY A 43 8.84 16.38 4.23
N ILE A 44 9.47 16.78 5.34
CA ILE A 44 9.29 16.16 6.66
C ILE A 44 7.84 16.20 7.13
N LEU A 45 7.11 17.28 6.90
CA LEU A 45 5.71 17.41 7.32
C LEU A 45 4.82 16.35 6.66
N ILE A 46 5.02 16.09 5.36
CA ILE A 46 4.25 15.08 4.62
C ILE A 46 4.51 13.69 5.17
N TYR A 47 5.77 13.37 5.52
CA TYR A 47 6.10 12.09 6.15
C TYR A 47 5.48 11.95 7.54
N LEU A 48 5.46 13.01 8.35
CA LEU A 48 4.81 12.99 9.67
C LEU A 48 3.30 12.78 9.54
N ILE A 49 2.64 13.46 8.61
CA ILE A 49 1.21 13.25 8.34
C ILE A 49 0.95 11.81 7.87
N ALA A 50 1.78 11.28 6.98
CA ALA A 50 1.68 9.90 6.53
C ALA A 50 1.88 8.91 7.70
N LEU A 51 2.89 9.10 8.55
CA LEU A 51 3.12 8.27 9.72
C LEU A 51 1.93 8.28 10.69
N LEU A 52 1.33 9.44 10.93
CA LEU A 52 0.11 9.55 11.75
C LEU A 52 -1.06 8.83 11.10
N ALA A 53 -1.26 8.97 9.80
CA ALA A 53 -2.34 8.29 9.06
C ALA A 53 -2.17 6.76 9.10
N PHE A 54 -0.99 6.24 8.76
CA PHE A 54 -0.73 4.79 8.79
C PHE A 54 -0.69 4.24 10.21
N GLY A 55 -0.19 4.99 11.19
CA GLY A 55 -0.27 4.66 12.62
C GLY A 55 -1.72 4.56 13.12
N GLY A 56 -2.57 5.51 12.71
CA GLY A 56 -4.01 5.48 12.98
C GLY A 56 -4.71 4.27 12.35
N ILE A 57 -4.36 3.93 11.11
CA ILE A 57 -4.87 2.73 10.44
C ILE A 57 -4.43 1.47 11.19
N PHE A 58 -3.15 1.38 11.57
CA PHE A 58 -2.64 0.27 12.36
C PHE A 58 -3.43 0.09 13.68
N ALA A 59 -3.62 1.16 14.44
CA ALA A 59 -4.43 1.13 15.66
C ALA A 59 -5.89 0.74 15.40
N SER A 60 -6.44 1.18 14.27
CA SER A 60 -7.81 0.87 13.84
C SER A 60 -8.03 -0.61 13.54
N THR A 61 -6.97 -1.36 13.19
CA THR A 61 -7.07 -2.82 12.93
C THR A 61 -7.52 -3.63 14.13
N TYR A 62 -7.47 -3.08 15.33
CA TYR A 62 -7.90 -3.75 16.56
C TYR A 62 -9.37 -3.50 16.91
N LYS A 63 -10.00 -2.45 16.33
CA LYS A 63 -11.33 -1.98 16.73
C LYS A 63 -12.37 -2.04 15.61
N PHE A 64 -11.98 -1.84 14.38
CA PHE A 64 -12.89 -1.67 13.26
C PHE A 64 -13.02 -2.91 12.37
N ARG A 65 -14.10 -2.94 11.58
CA ARG A 65 -14.35 -4.01 10.60
C ARG A 65 -13.32 -3.95 9.47
N THR A 66 -12.93 -5.11 8.98
CA THR A 66 -11.89 -5.27 7.93
C THR A 66 -12.13 -4.39 6.69
N LEU A 67 -13.38 -4.23 6.26
CA LEU A 67 -13.72 -3.39 5.11
C LEU A 67 -13.43 -1.90 5.36
N GLN A 68 -13.73 -1.40 6.56
CA GLN A 68 -13.46 0.00 6.94
C GLN A 68 -11.97 0.27 7.00
N ILE A 69 -11.21 -0.68 7.54
CA ILE A 69 -9.75 -0.61 7.62
C ILE A 69 -9.15 -0.62 6.21
N PHE A 70 -9.63 -1.51 5.32
CA PHE A 70 -9.19 -1.56 3.93
C PHE A 70 -9.50 -0.25 3.18
N ALA A 71 -10.69 0.33 3.38
CA ALA A 71 -11.03 1.61 2.78
C ALA A 71 -10.11 2.74 3.28
N GLY A 72 -9.85 2.81 4.58
CA GLY A 72 -8.91 3.77 5.17
C GLY A 72 -7.49 3.61 4.62
N LEU A 73 -7.00 2.36 4.55
CA LEU A 73 -5.69 2.04 3.96
C LEU A 73 -5.62 2.47 2.48
N SER A 74 -6.68 2.20 1.71
CA SER A 74 -6.73 2.57 0.29
C SER A 74 -6.64 4.09 0.11
N VAL A 75 -7.42 4.86 0.86
CA VAL A 75 -7.39 6.32 0.80
C VAL A 75 -6.02 6.86 1.20
N ALA A 76 -5.46 6.39 2.32
CA ALA A 76 -4.14 6.84 2.78
C ALA A 76 -3.04 6.51 1.77
N MET A 77 -3.06 5.30 1.18
CA MET A 77 -2.09 4.87 0.17
C MET A 77 -2.18 5.72 -1.09
N ILE A 78 -3.40 5.99 -1.59
CA ILE A 78 -3.62 6.83 -2.77
C ILE A 78 -3.12 8.25 -2.52
N LEU A 79 -3.47 8.85 -1.40
CA LEU A 79 -3.02 10.19 -1.03
C LEU A 79 -1.49 10.25 -0.88
N TRP A 80 -0.89 9.21 -0.28
CA TRP A 80 0.56 9.08 -0.20
C TRP A 80 1.21 9.04 -1.59
N VAL A 81 0.72 8.18 -2.48
CA VAL A 81 1.26 8.05 -3.85
C VAL A 81 1.18 9.38 -4.60
N ILE A 82 0.03 10.08 -4.54
CA ILE A 82 -0.16 11.37 -5.19
C ILE A 82 0.81 12.42 -4.64
N SER A 83 0.91 12.52 -3.30
CA SER A 83 1.79 13.48 -2.63
C SER A 83 3.26 13.23 -2.97
N PHE A 84 3.67 11.96 -3.02
CA PHE A 84 5.04 11.59 -3.30
C PHE A 84 5.42 11.86 -4.77
N ILE A 85 4.53 11.54 -5.72
CA ILE A 85 4.73 11.87 -7.14
C ILE A 85 4.81 13.38 -7.33
N TYR A 86 3.96 14.15 -6.65
CA TYR A 86 3.98 15.61 -6.71
C TYR A 86 5.31 16.20 -6.22
N LEU A 87 5.88 15.63 -5.16
CA LEU A 87 7.16 16.08 -4.59
C LEU A 87 8.35 15.69 -5.46
N PHE A 88 8.48 14.42 -5.81
CA PHE A 88 9.70 13.83 -6.37
C PHE A 88 9.58 13.49 -7.86
N GLY A 89 8.39 13.56 -8.42
CA GLY A 89 8.11 13.22 -9.81
C GLY A 89 7.74 11.75 -10.03
N TRP A 90 7.42 11.43 -11.27
CA TRP A 90 6.95 10.09 -11.68
C TRP A 90 8.02 9.00 -11.55
N ASN A 91 9.28 9.34 -11.81
CA ASN A 91 10.36 8.35 -12.01
C ASN A 91 10.82 7.65 -10.71
N VAL A 92 10.38 8.09 -9.55
CA VAL A 92 10.73 7.46 -8.25
C VAL A 92 10.05 6.10 -8.00
N GLY A 93 9.09 5.69 -8.84
CA GLY A 93 8.50 4.36 -8.79
C GLY A 93 7.41 4.16 -7.73
N VAL A 94 7.04 5.19 -6.96
CA VAL A 94 6.02 5.11 -5.89
C VAL A 94 4.62 4.73 -6.41
N GLN A 95 4.29 5.03 -7.65
CA GLN A 95 3.03 4.67 -8.29
C GLN A 95 2.77 3.15 -8.31
N HIS A 96 3.82 2.34 -8.17
CA HIS A 96 3.69 0.89 -8.12
C HIS A 96 3.06 0.39 -6.81
N PHE A 97 2.99 1.20 -5.74
CA PHE A 97 2.24 0.86 -4.53
C PHE A 97 0.75 0.66 -4.80
N LEU A 98 0.18 1.27 -5.86
CA LEU A 98 -1.19 0.99 -6.27
C LEU A 98 -1.41 -0.49 -6.65
N MET A 99 -0.36 -1.22 -7.07
CA MET A 99 -0.44 -2.67 -7.33
C MET A 99 -0.68 -3.46 -6.03
N VAL A 100 -0.15 -3.00 -4.90
CA VAL A 100 -0.42 -3.63 -3.60
C VAL A 100 -1.91 -3.58 -3.27
N LEU A 101 -2.59 -2.46 -3.57
CA LEU A 101 -4.04 -2.33 -3.40
C LEU A 101 -4.81 -3.25 -4.35
N LEU A 102 -4.34 -3.40 -5.61
CA LEU A 102 -4.94 -4.33 -6.56
C LEU A 102 -4.86 -5.78 -6.08
N VAL A 103 -3.72 -6.19 -5.56
CA VAL A 103 -3.56 -7.54 -5.02
C VAL A 103 -4.43 -7.71 -3.78
N LEU A 104 -4.39 -6.75 -2.86
CA LEU A 104 -5.07 -6.84 -1.57
C LEU A 104 -6.60 -6.91 -1.70
N VAL A 105 -7.22 -6.19 -2.66
CA VAL A 105 -8.69 -6.19 -2.82
C VAL A 105 -9.24 -7.57 -3.13
N PHE A 106 -8.50 -8.43 -3.85
CA PHE A 106 -8.94 -9.78 -4.16
C PHE A 106 -8.96 -10.68 -2.93
N PHE A 107 -8.14 -10.37 -1.93
CA PHE A 107 -8.07 -11.13 -0.69
C PHE A 107 -8.97 -10.57 0.42
N VAL A 108 -9.38 -9.31 0.33
CA VAL A 108 -10.39 -8.78 1.26
C VAL A 108 -11.72 -9.50 1.02
N ARG A 109 -12.28 -10.08 2.08
CA ARG A 109 -13.57 -10.74 2.00
C ARG A 109 -14.69 -9.74 1.77
N TYR A 110 -15.13 -9.68 0.54
CA TYR A 110 -16.32 -8.97 0.13
C TYR A 110 -17.20 -9.90 -0.71
N ASN A 111 -18.46 -10.03 -0.36
CA ASN A 111 -19.36 -11.03 -0.98
C ASN A 111 -19.63 -10.81 -2.46
N HIS A 112 -19.29 -9.64 -3.01
CA HIS A 112 -19.58 -9.30 -4.40
C HIS A 112 -18.28 -9.19 -5.22
N LEU A 113 -18.04 -10.17 -6.07
CA LEU A 113 -16.94 -10.14 -7.04
C LEU A 113 -16.95 -8.88 -7.92
N ARG A 114 -18.17 -8.39 -8.24
CA ARG A 114 -18.33 -7.14 -9.00
C ARG A 114 -17.69 -5.93 -8.34
N PHE A 115 -17.78 -5.82 -7.01
CA PHE A 115 -17.13 -4.73 -6.28
C PHE A 115 -15.60 -4.79 -6.41
N LYS A 116 -15.00 -5.98 -6.31
CA LYS A 116 -13.55 -6.17 -6.47
C LYS A 116 -13.09 -5.77 -7.88
N ALA A 117 -13.85 -6.17 -8.90
CA ALA A 117 -13.57 -5.81 -10.29
C ALA A 117 -13.69 -4.29 -10.54
N ILE A 118 -14.74 -3.64 -10.02
CA ILE A 118 -14.93 -2.19 -10.14
C ILE A 118 -13.79 -1.44 -9.42
N TYR A 119 -13.45 -1.85 -8.20
CA TYR A 119 -12.34 -1.25 -7.45
C TYR A 119 -11.01 -1.41 -8.19
N ALA A 120 -10.71 -2.61 -8.68
CA ALA A 120 -9.49 -2.87 -9.45
C ALA A 120 -9.44 -2.01 -10.72
N GLY A 121 -10.56 -1.91 -11.46
CA GLY A 121 -10.69 -1.03 -12.62
C GLY A 121 -10.45 0.44 -12.26
N ALA A 122 -11.04 0.92 -11.16
CA ALA A 122 -10.85 2.30 -10.69
C ALA A 122 -9.39 2.61 -10.34
N VAL A 123 -8.67 1.68 -9.68
CA VAL A 123 -7.25 1.84 -9.37
C VAL A 123 -6.40 1.83 -10.64
N CYS A 124 -6.71 1.00 -11.63
CA CYS A 124 -6.04 1.01 -12.93
C CYS A 124 -6.25 2.35 -13.67
N VAL A 125 -7.50 2.83 -13.72
CA VAL A 125 -7.81 4.14 -14.33
C VAL A 125 -7.09 5.26 -13.58
N LEU A 126 -7.11 5.26 -12.25
CA LEU A 126 -6.38 6.24 -11.45
C LEU A 126 -4.90 6.27 -11.80
N ARG A 127 -4.26 5.10 -11.93
CA ARG A 127 -2.83 5.03 -12.30
C ARG A 127 -2.58 5.63 -13.67
N ILE A 128 -3.46 5.39 -14.65
CA ILE A 128 -3.35 5.96 -16.00
C ILE A 128 -3.52 7.49 -15.95
N VAL A 129 -4.51 7.98 -15.21
CA VAL A 129 -4.75 9.42 -15.03
C VAL A 129 -3.54 10.09 -14.38
N LEU A 130 -3.00 9.51 -13.32
CA LEU A 130 -1.79 10.03 -12.66
C LEU A 130 -0.59 10.05 -13.62
N TYR A 131 -0.44 9.03 -14.47
CA TYR A 131 0.60 9.01 -15.49
C TYR A 131 0.51 10.23 -16.40
N TYR A 132 -0.66 10.48 -17.01
CA TYR A 132 -0.83 11.62 -17.92
C TYR A 132 -0.66 12.98 -17.24
N ILE A 133 -1.11 13.13 -15.99
CA ILE A 133 -0.97 14.39 -15.25
C ILE A 133 0.49 14.65 -14.91
N PHE A 134 1.22 13.64 -14.45
CA PHE A 134 2.56 13.83 -13.86
C PHE A 134 3.71 13.50 -14.80
N LEU A 135 3.48 12.91 -15.97
CA LEU A 135 4.55 12.57 -16.92
C LEU A 135 5.40 13.79 -17.31
N ASN A 136 4.75 14.92 -17.55
CA ASN A 136 5.39 16.16 -17.98
C ASN A 136 5.46 17.20 -16.87
N SER A 137 4.99 16.88 -15.65
CA SER A 137 5.06 17.81 -14.53
C SER A 137 6.48 17.87 -13.96
N LYS A 138 6.93 19.08 -13.65
CA LYS A 138 8.21 19.24 -12.94
C LYS A 138 8.01 18.86 -11.48
N SER A 139 8.89 18.00 -10.96
CA SER A 139 8.93 17.70 -9.53
C SER A 139 9.20 18.98 -8.71
N LEU A 140 8.55 19.09 -7.57
CA LEU A 140 8.72 20.24 -6.67
C LEU A 140 10.15 20.25 -6.09
N VAL A 141 10.68 19.08 -5.84
CA VAL A 141 12.02 18.85 -5.30
C VAL A 141 12.94 18.40 -6.43
N LYS A 142 14.04 19.10 -6.59
CA LYS A 142 15.10 18.67 -7.49
C LYS A 142 15.97 17.64 -6.79
N ILE A 143 15.89 16.41 -7.26
CA ILE A 143 16.73 15.30 -6.82
C ILE A 143 17.75 14.96 -7.91
N THR A 144 18.93 14.51 -7.51
CA THR A 144 19.95 14.02 -8.42
C THR A 144 19.53 12.68 -9.03
N HIS A 145 20.17 12.29 -10.13
CA HIS A 145 19.88 10.99 -10.78
C HIS A 145 20.17 9.81 -9.82
N GLY A 146 21.23 9.90 -9.01
CA GLY A 146 21.56 8.88 -8.02
C GLY A 146 20.50 8.75 -6.91
N GLU A 147 20.00 9.87 -6.39
CA GLU A 147 18.92 9.88 -5.38
C GLU A 147 17.63 9.29 -5.95
N ASN A 148 17.29 9.63 -7.18
CA ASN A 148 16.12 9.08 -7.85
C ASN A 148 16.22 7.55 -7.99
N ASN A 149 17.36 7.03 -8.41
CA ASN A 149 17.59 5.59 -8.51
C ASN A 149 17.50 4.91 -7.13
N SER A 150 18.06 5.51 -6.10
CA SER A 150 17.99 4.98 -4.72
C SER A 150 16.53 4.89 -4.23
N LEU A 151 15.74 5.95 -4.45
CA LEU A 151 14.31 5.94 -4.11
C LEU A 151 13.54 4.87 -4.89
N GLN A 152 13.82 4.74 -6.19
CA GLN A 152 13.18 3.72 -7.03
C GLN A 152 13.48 2.29 -6.55
N VAL A 153 14.74 2.00 -6.20
CA VAL A 153 15.15 0.69 -5.68
C VAL A 153 14.45 0.39 -4.36
N ILE A 154 14.42 1.32 -3.42
CA ILE A 154 13.74 1.13 -2.13
C ILE A 154 12.25 0.92 -2.32
N ASN A 155 11.60 1.74 -3.12
CA ASN A 155 10.18 1.59 -3.43
C ASN A 155 9.89 0.20 -4.02
N THR A 156 10.73 -0.25 -4.95
CA THR A 156 10.60 -1.57 -5.58
C THR A 156 10.72 -2.69 -4.56
N ILE A 157 11.75 -2.66 -3.70
CA ILE A 157 11.96 -3.68 -2.66
C ILE A 157 10.74 -3.77 -1.74
N VAL A 158 10.23 -2.63 -1.27
CA VAL A 158 9.08 -2.61 -0.35
C VAL A 158 7.80 -3.11 -1.02
N ILE A 159 7.58 -2.78 -2.28
CA ILE A 159 6.43 -3.27 -3.04
C ILE A 159 6.48 -4.79 -3.20
N PHE A 160 7.64 -5.34 -3.61
CA PHE A 160 7.82 -6.78 -3.71
C PHE A 160 7.63 -7.47 -2.35
N TRP A 161 8.17 -6.88 -1.28
CA TRP A 161 7.93 -7.37 0.08
C TRP A 161 6.44 -7.41 0.42
N CYS A 162 5.71 -6.33 0.21
CA CYS A 162 4.27 -6.26 0.49
C CYS A 162 3.48 -7.33 -0.29
N ILE A 163 3.76 -7.48 -1.59
CA ILE A 163 3.10 -8.49 -2.43
C ILE A 163 3.46 -9.90 -1.96
N SER A 164 4.72 -10.16 -1.61
CA SER A 164 5.18 -11.45 -1.11
C SER A 164 4.51 -11.82 0.21
N VAL A 165 4.34 -10.87 1.13
CA VAL A 165 3.63 -11.10 2.41
C VAL A 165 2.18 -11.51 2.15
N VAL A 166 1.48 -10.79 1.25
CA VAL A 166 0.10 -11.13 0.89
C VAL A 166 0.04 -12.53 0.27
N ALA A 167 0.89 -12.81 -0.72
CA ALA A 167 0.94 -14.10 -1.41
C ALA A 167 1.26 -15.25 -0.46
N TYR A 168 2.21 -15.08 0.45
CA TYR A 168 2.60 -16.10 1.42
C TYR A 168 1.45 -16.47 2.37
N ILE A 169 0.80 -15.45 2.97
CA ILE A 169 -0.26 -15.71 3.97
C ILE A 169 -1.46 -16.40 3.33
N TYR A 170 -1.85 -15.99 2.12
CA TYR A 170 -2.98 -16.60 1.44
C TYR A 170 -2.63 -17.89 0.69
N GLY A 171 -1.39 -18.04 0.21
CA GLY A 171 -0.91 -19.30 -0.41
C GLY A 171 -0.87 -20.47 0.57
N LYS A 172 -0.49 -20.21 1.83
CA LYS A 172 -0.54 -21.20 2.90
C LYS A 172 -1.95 -21.76 3.13
N ASP A 173 -2.96 -20.88 3.06
CA ASP A 173 -4.37 -21.29 3.24
C ASP A 173 -4.85 -22.21 2.10
N GLY A 174 -4.39 -21.98 0.87
CA GLY A 174 -4.69 -22.86 -0.28
C GLY A 174 -4.18 -24.27 -0.05
N GLN A 175 -2.94 -24.41 0.40
CA GLN A 175 -2.31 -25.71 0.69
C GLN A 175 -3.00 -26.46 1.84
N GLU A 176 -3.40 -25.76 2.91
CA GLU A 176 -4.14 -26.36 4.03
C GLU A 176 -5.53 -26.85 3.60
N LEU A 177 -6.19 -26.17 2.66
CA LEU A 177 -7.48 -26.61 2.12
C LEU A 177 -7.33 -27.84 1.22
N GLU A 178 -6.32 -27.87 0.36
CA GLU A 178 -6.03 -29.03 -0.48
C GLU A 178 -5.70 -30.27 0.35
N SER A 179 -4.89 -30.13 1.40
CA SER A 179 -4.53 -31.25 2.29
C SER A 179 -5.69 -31.84 3.08
N LYS A 180 -6.82 -31.12 3.20
CA LYS A 180 -8.05 -31.61 3.86
C LYS A 180 -9.03 -32.27 2.90
N LEU A 181 -8.79 -32.15 1.59
CA LEU A 181 -9.63 -32.74 0.54
C LEU A 181 -9.08 -34.06 0.02
N VAL A 182 -7.83 -34.39 0.37
CA VAL A 182 -7.17 -35.66 0.11
C VAL A 182 -7.23 -36.54 1.37
#